data_3fef5d0dce0810452baad811af46d89d
#
_entry.id   3fef5d0dce0810452baad811af46d89d
#
_cell.length_a   1.000
_cell.length_b   1.000
_cell.length_c   1.000
_cell.angle_alpha   90.00
_cell.angle_beta   90.00
_cell.angle_gamma   90.00
#
_symmetry.space_group_name_H-M   'P 1'
#
loop_
_entity.id
_entity.type
_entity.pdbx_description
1 polymer ?
#
loop_
_entity_poly.entity_id
_entity_poly.type
_entity_poly.pdbx_seq_one_letter_code
_entity_poly.pdbx_strand_id
1 'polypeptide(L)'
;MPAAVDHDEKRDAIARIAADLIAARGLDAATIRQVAAAAGYSTTVVTHYFANKRAMLLAAYRHAAESAQGRFDALATECNADPLSRLESLLPIDEEGRRAWRIYLQYWPLADHDEELAIEQRWWSANGTELIRAALVQVCPEIDDADGKAAIALSVLLGIAIQATFDPAGWPASRQSAMWQAQCKLLLR
;
A
#
# COMPACT_ATOMS: atom_id res chain seq x y z
N MET A 1 -11.87 29.69 5.29
CA MET A 1 -10.87 28.93 4.52
C MET A 1 -11.50 27.69 3.84
N PRO A 2 -12.52 27.82 2.98
CA PRO A 2 -13.12 26.66 2.28
C PRO A 2 -12.37 26.23 1.02
N ALA A 3 -11.65 27.13 0.34
CA ALA A 3 -11.07 26.84 -0.98
C ALA A 3 -9.87 25.88 -1.00
N ALA A 4 -9.05 25.85 0.06
CA ALA A 4 -7.90 24.93 0.12
C ALA A 4 -8.33 23.48 0.39
N VAL A 5 -9.32 23.26 1.25
CA VAL A 5 -9.87 21.93 1.57
C VAL A 5 -10.50 21.30 0.33
N ASP A 6 -11.28 22.08 -0.45
CA ASP A 6 -11.90 21.62 -1.70
C ASP A 6 -10.86 21.26 -2.79
N HIS A 7 -9.69 21.91 -2.78
CA HIS A 7 -8.61 21.61 -3.72
C HIS A 7 -7.94 20.26 -3.39
N ASP A 8 -7.62 19.98 -2.14
CA ASP A 8 -6.99 18.74 -1.71
C ASP A 8 -7.96 17.55 -1.85
N GLU A 9 -9.22 17.70 -1.48
CA GLU A 9 -10.25 16.68 -1.65
C GLU A 9 -10.43 16.27 -3.13
N LYS A 10 -10.42 17.23 -4.05
CA LYS A 10 -10.51 16.94 -5.49
C LYS A 10 -9.27 16.24 -6.01
N ARG A 11 -8.08 16.67 -5.55
CA ARG A 11 -6.82 16.03 -5.90
C ARG A 11 -6.82 14.57 -5.48
N ASP A 12 -7.24 14.27 -4.25
CA ASP A 12 -7.33 12.91 -3.70
C ASP A 12 -8.40 12.07 -4.42
N ALA A 13 -9.53 12.65 -4.77
CA ALA A 13 -10.55 11.97 -5.56
C ALA A 13 -10.02 11.55 -6.95
N ILE A 14 -9.24 12.40 -7.62
CA ILE A 14 -8.62 12.07 -8.89
C ILE A 14 -7.53 10.99 -8.71
N ALA A 15 -6.71 11.08 -7.66
CA ALA A 15 -5.70 10.08 -7.32
C ALA A 15 -6.33 8.69 -7.08
N ARG A 16 -7.43 8.65 -6.35
CA ARG A 16 -8.22 7.43 -6.11
C ARG A 16 -8.73 6.82 -7.41
N ILE A 17 -9.30 7.62 -8.31
CA ILE A 17 -9.79 7.15 -9.62
C ILE A 17 -8.63 6.62 -10.48
N ALA A 18 -7.47 7.27 -10.45
CA ALA A 18 -6.27 6.78 -11.12
C ALA A 18 -5.83 5.42 -10.53
N ALA A 19 -5.82 5.28 -9.20
CA ALA A 19 -5.54 4.03 -8.50
C ALA A 19 -6.51 2.91 -8.92
N ASP A 20 -7.81 3.22 -9.03
CA ASP A 20 -8.84 2.29 -9.47
C ASP A 20 -8.61 1.77 -10.89
N LEU A 21 -8.27 2.66 -11.80
CA LEU A 21 -7.96 2.30 -13.19
C LEU A 21 -6.71 1.45 -13.29
N ILE A 22 -5.65 1.78 -12.52
CA ILE A 22 -4.41 0.99 -12.48
C ILE A 22 -4.70 -0.41 -11.97
N ALA A 23 -5.40 -0.54 -10.86
CA ALA A 23 -5.71 -1.84 -10.25
C ALA A 23 -6.56 -2.72 -11.17
N ALA A 24 -7.52 -2.14 -11.89
CA ALA A 24 -8.46 -2.87 -12.74
C ALA A 24 -7.92 -3.19 -14.13
N ARG A 25 -7.11 -2.33 -14.73
CA ARG A 25 -6.75 -2.37 -16.16
C ARG A 25 -5.25 -2.20 -16.44
N GLY A 26 -4.44 -2.05 -15.40
CA GLY A 26 -3.02 -1.81 -15.55
C GLY A 26 -2.63 -0.34 -15.76
N LEU A 27 -1.33 -0.11 -15.72
CA LEU A 27 -0.73 1.23 -15.76
C LEU A 27 -1.05 2.01 -17.05
N ASP A 28 -1.17 1.31 -18.17
CA ASP A 28 -1.46 1.95 -19.47
C ASP A 28 -2.88 2.53 -19.56
N ALA A 29 -3.79 2.01 -18.73
CA ALA A 29 -5.14 2.55 -18.61
C ALA A 29 -5.22 3.86 -17.82
N ALA A 30 -4.20 4.22 -17.04
CA ALA A 30 -4.16 5.45 -16.26
C ALA A 30 -3.57 6.63 -17.06
N THR A 31 -4.17 6.97 -18.18
CA THR A 31 -3.84 8.20 -18.91
C THR A 31 -4.64 9.38 -18.37
N ILE A 32 -4.12 10.60 -18.50
CA ILE A 32 -4.84 11.84 -18.11
C ILE A 32 -6.26 11.85 -18.69
N ARG A 33 -6.42 11.44 -19.96
CA ARG A 33 -7.71 11.40 -20.63
C ARG A 33 -8.67 10.38 -20.03
N GLN A 34 -8.18 9.19 -19.74
CA GLN A 34 -9.01 8.11 -19.18
C GLN A 34 -9.40 8.41 -17.74
N VAL A 35 -8.48 8.96 -16.93
CA VAL A 35 -8.77 9.40 -15.56
C VAL A 35 -9.77 10.55 -15.58
N ALA A 36 -9.61 11.55 -16.46
CA ALA A 36 -10.57 12.66 -16.61
C ALA A 36 -11.97 12.14 -16.98
N ALA A 37 -12.06 11.23 -17.94
CA ALA A 37 -13.34 10.63 -18.33
C ALA A 37 -13.99 9.85 -17.19
N ALA A 38 -13.22 9.05 -16.44
CA ALA A 38 -13.72 8.29 -15.31
C ALA A 38 -14.16 9.18 -14.13
N ALA A 39 -13.47 10.32 -13.94
CA ALA A 39 -13.78 11.31 -12.90
C ALA A 39 -14.94 12.26 -13.29
N GLY A 40 -15.43 12.23 -14.52
CA GLY A 40 -16.42 13.21 -15.01
C GLY A 40 -15.85 14.62 -15.18
N TYR A 41 -14.53 14.75 -15.35
CA TYR A 41 -13.83 16.02 -15.50
C TYR A 41 -13.27 16.20 -16.93
N SER A 42 -12.95 17.45 -17.27
CA SER A 42 -12.12 17.72 -18.44
C SER A 42 -10.65 17.37 -18.17
N THR A 43 -9.87 17.10 -19.23
CA THR A 43 -8.42 16.91 -19.11
C THR A 43 -7.73 18.13 -18.52
N THR A 44 -8.24 19.35 -18.79
CA THR A 44 -7.74 20.61 -18.20
C THR A 44 -7.87 20.61 -16.68
N VAL A 45 -8.97 20.09 -16.13
CA VAL A 45 -9.13 19.96 -14.68
C VAL A 45 -8.08 19.02 -14.12
N VAL A 46 -7.88 17.84 -14.70
CA VAL A 46 -6.89 16.87 -14.20
C VAL A 46 -5.46 17.44 -14.30
N THR A 47 -5.11 18.13 -15.40
CA THR A 47 -3.77 18.75 -15.54
C THR A 47 -3.55 19.95 -14.64
N HIS A 48 -4.60 20.55 -14.10
CA HIS A 48 -4.48 21.56 -13.05
C HIS A 48 -3.97 20.96 -11.72
N TYR A 49 -4.36 19.72 -11.41
CA TYR A 49 -3.93 19.02 -10.17
C TYR A 49 -2.63 18.23 -10.36
N PHE A 50 -2.39 17.71 -11.57
CA PHE A 50 -1.23 16.85 -11.86
C PHE A 50 -0.54 17.34 -13.13
N ALA A 51 0.66 17.88 -12.98
CA ALA A 51 1.44 18.45 -14.07
C ALA A 51 1.67 17.45 -15.23
N ASN A 52 1.69 16.16 -14.93
CA ASN A 52 1.90 15.10 -15.92
C ASN A 52 1.40 13.74 -15.39
N LYS A 53 1.45 12.70 -16.27
CA LYS A 53 1.06 11.32 -15.92
C LYS A 53 1.84 10.80 -14.71
N ARG A 54 3.15 11.10 -14.63
CA ARG A 54 4.03 10.65 -13.52
C ARG A 54 3.56 11.17 -12.16
N ALA A 55 3.28 12.48 -12.05
CA ALA A 55 2.75 13.07 -10.82
C ALA A 55 1.41 12.45 -10.39
N MET A 56 0.55 12.13 -11.36
CA MET A 56 -0.71 11.44 -11.10
C MET A 56 -0.49 9.99 -10.63
N LEU A 57 0.47 9.26 -11.21
CA LEU A 57 0.81 7.90 -10.79
C LEU A 57 1.38 7.87 -9.38
N LEU A 58 2.25 8.82 -9.04
CA LEU A 58 2.79 8.97 -7.69
C LEU A 58 1.66 9.21 -6.67
N ALA A 59 0.70 10.07 -7.00
CA ALA A 59 -0.45 10.31 -6.13
C ALA A 59 -1.35 9.06 -5.98
N ALA A 60 -1.54 8.30 -7.05
CA ALA A 60 -2.28 7.03 -6.99
C ALA A 60 -1.59 5.99 -6.11
N TYR A 61 -0.26 5.90 -6.19
CA TYR A 61 0.54 5.03 -5.32
C TYR A 61 0.43 5.45 -3.85
N ARG A 62 0.62 6.75 -3.55
CA ARG A 62 0.44 7.31 -2.20
C ARG A 62 -0.94 7.00 -1.64
N HIS A 63 -1.98 7.25 -2.42
CA HIS A 63 -3.35 6.94 -2.02
C HIS A 63 -3.53 5.47 -1.63
N ALA A 64 -2.96 4.53 -2.39
CA ALA A 64 -3.04 3.10 -2.07
C ALA A 64 -2.28 2.76 -0.78
N ALA A 65 -1.10 3.36 -0.56
CA ALA A 65 -0.28 3.14 0.63
C ALA A 65 -0.92 3.75 1.89
N GLU A 66 -1.42 4.98 1.80
CA GLU A 66 -2.15 5.67 2.89
C GLU A 66 -3.44 4.93 3.27
N SER A 67 -4.18 4.40 2.27
CA SER A 67 -5.35 3.56 2.51
C SER A 67 -4.99 2.28 3.26
N ALA A 68 -3.88 1.62 2.91
CA ALA A 68 -3.41 0.42 3.61
C ALA A 68 -3.00 0.75 5.06
N GLN A 69 -2.29 1.86 5.27
CA GLN A 69 -1.93 2.36 6.60
C GLN A 69 -3.19 2.66 7.42
N GLY A 70 -4.16 3.35 6.85
CA GLY A 70 -5.41 3.69 7.53
C GLY A 70 -6.21 2.45 7.98
N ARG A 71 -6.23 1.38 7.19
CA ARG A 71 -6.85 0.10 7.61
C ARG A 71 -6.10 -0.54 8.78
N PHE A 72 -4.78 -0.54 8.77
CA PHE A 72 -3.97 -1.03 9.88
C PHE A 72 -4.24 -0.23 11.16
N ASP A 73 -4.32 1.10 11.06
CA ASP A 73 -4.56 2.00 12.21
C ASP A 73 -5.99 1.83 12.75
N ALA A 74 -6.99 1.64 11.88
CA ALA A 74 -8.37 1.40 12.29
C ALA A 74 -8.50 0.12 13.14
N LEU A 75 -7.80 -0.95 12.78
CA LEU A 75 -7.78 -2.19 13.57
C LEU A 75 -7.16 -2.02 14.97
N ALA A 76 -6.29 -1.02 15.16
CA ALA A 76 -5.75 -0.70 16.47
C ALA A 76 -6.79 -0.14 17.42
N THR A 77 -7.74 0.63 16.89
CA THR A 77 -8.77 1.31 17.69
C THR A 77 -10.04 0.49 17.86
N GLU A 78 -10.43 -0.28 16.84
CA GLU A 78 -11.72 -0.95 16.81
C GLU A 78 -11.75 -2.32 17.49
N CYS A 79 -10.67 -3.09 17.42
CA CYS A 79 -10.69 -4.51 17.77
C CYS A 79 -9.80 -4.91 18.95
N ASN A 80 -8.99 -4.01 19.51
CA ASN A 80 -7.93 -4.33 20.47
C ASN A 80 -7.13 -5.59 20.05
N ALA A 81 -6.94 -5.76 18.73
CA ALA A 81 -6.30 -6.92 18.16
C ALA A 81 -4.80 -6.90 18.48
N ASP A 82 -4.23 -8.10 18.61
CA ASP A 82 -2.78 -8.28 18.76
C ASP A 82 -2.01 -7.54 17.64
N PRO A 83 -0.98 -6.74 17.98
CA PRO A 83 -0.25 -5.89 17.03
C PRO A 83 0.30 -6.66 15.81
N LEU A 84 0.79 -7.88 15.99
CA LEU A 84 1.31 -8.70 14.89
C LEU A 84 0.18 -9.26 14.01
N SER A 85 -0.98 -9.57 14.58
CA SER A 85 -2.15 -10.01 13.83
C SER A 85 -2.71 -8.89 12.96
N ARG A 86 -2.64 -7.63 13.40
CA ARG A 86 -3.07 -6.48 12.60
C ARG A 86 -2.28 -6.33 11.29
N LEU A 87 -1.01 -6.74 11.28
CA LEU A 87 -0.17 -6.70 10.08
C LEU A 87 -0.69 -7.59 8.94
N GLU A 88 -1.59 -8.55 9.22
CA GLU A 88 -2.28 -9.32 8.19
C GLU A 88 -3.12 -8.44 7.25
N SER A 89 -3.62 -7.28 7.74
CA SER A 89 -4.38 -6.32 6.92
C SER A 89 -3.54 -5.70 5.78
N LEU A 90 -2.23 -5.81 5.85
CA LEU A 90 -1.31 -5.37 4.79
C LEU A 90 -1.13 -6.42 3.68
N LEU A 91 -1.60 -7.66 3.89
CA LEU A 91 -1.60 -8.71 2.88
C LEU A 91 -2.81 -8.58 1.93
N PRO A 92 -2.75 -9.14 0.71
CA PRO A 92 -3.86 -9.16 -0.24
C PRO A 92 -4.95 -10.22 0.13
N ILE A 93 -5.41 -10.22 1.37
CA ILE A 93 -6.40 -11.17 1.89
C ILE A 93 -7.84 -10.81 1.49
N ASP A 94 -8.10 -9.56 1.19
CA ASP A 94 -9.38 -9.03 0.74
C ASP A 94 -9.26 -8.27 -0.59
N GLU A 95 -10.35 -7.72 -1.11
CA GLU A 95 -10.33 -7.01 -2.40
C GLU A 95 -9.56 -5.70 -2.34
N GLU A 96 -9.61 -4.97 -1.22
CA GLU A 96 -8.84 -3.73 -1.06
C GLU A 96 -7.33 -4.01 -1.00
N GLY A 97 -6.91 -5.01 -0.23
CA GLY A 97 -5.53 -5.45 -0.20
C GLY A 97 -5.04 -5.90 -1.57
N ARG A 98 -5.81 -6.75 -2.28
CA ARG A 98 -5.48 -7.17 -3.65
C ARG A 98 -5.34 -5.99 -4.60
N ARG A 99 -6.20 -4.99 -4.47
CA ARG A 99 -6.16 -3.77 -5.28
C ARG A 99 -4.89 -2.96 -4.99
N ALA A 100 -4.55 -2.73 -3.73
CA ALA A 100 -3.32 -2.03 -3.35
C ALA A 100 -2.07 -2.74 -3.90
N TRP A 101 -2.00 -4.06 -3.77
CA TRP A 101 -0.86 -4.84 -4.27
C TRP A 101 -0.72 -4.83 -5.79
N ARG A 102 -1.84 -4.82 -6.55
CA ARG A 102 -1.79 -4.62 -8.01
C ARG A 102 -1.19 -3.27 -8.39
N ILE A 103 -1.45 -2.22 -7.61
CA ILE A 103 -0.87 -0.89 -7.81
C ILE A 103 0.62 -0.91 -7.50
N TYR A 104 1.03 -1.49 -6.36
CA TYR A 104 2.44 -1.56 -5.96
C TYR A 104 3.30 -2.28 -6.99
N LEU A 105 2.86 -3.45 -7.46
CA LEU A 105 3.61 -4.24 -8.44
C LEU A 105 3.73 -3.57 -9.81
N GLN A 106 2.85 -2.64 -10.15
CA GLN A 106 2.96 -1.85 -11.36
C GLN A 106 3.80 -0.57 -11.17
N TYR A 107 3.87 -0.05 -9.96
CA TYR A 107 4.66 1.13 -9.63
C TYR A 107 6.15 0.81 -9.46
N TRP A 108 6.51 -0.28 -8.80
CA TRP A 108 7.89 -0.61 -8.45
C TRP A 108 8.86 -0.69 -9.64
N PRO A 109 8.50 -1.29 -10.79
CA PRO A 109 9.38 -1.27 -11.96
C PRO A 109 9.67 0.15 -12.48
N LEU A 110 8.78 1.11 -12.26
CA LEU A 110 9.02 2.50 -12.63
C LEU A 110 9.99 3.17 -11.67
N ALA A 111 9.92 2.84 -10.39
CA ALA A 111 10.82 3.37 -9.37
C ALA A 111 12.28 2.95 -9.60
N ASP A 112 12.55 1.84 -10.27
CA ASP A 112 13.90 1.41 -10.64
C ASP A 112 14.60 2.38 -11.62
N HIS A 113 13.83 3.15 -12.38
CA HIS A 113 14.32 4.06 -13.40
C HIS A 113 13.99 5.55 -13.14
N ASP A 114 13.43 5.87 -11.98
CA ASP A 114 12.97 7.21 -11.64
C ASP A 114 13.25 7.52 -10.17
N GLU A 115 14.18 8.46 -9.92
CA GLU A 115 14.66 8.77 -8.56
C GLU A 115 13.56 9.31 -7.63
N GLU A 116 12.61 10.10 -8.12
CA GLU A 116 11.52 10.62 -7.28
C GLU A 116 10.58 9.48 -6.85
N LEU A 117 10.29 8.54 -7.77
CA LEU A 117 9.50 7.36 -7.47
C LEU A 117 10.25 6.42 -6.53
N ALA A 118 11.58 6.31 -6.69
CA ALA A 118 12.42 5.50 -5.82
C ALA A 118 12.50 6.07 -4.39
N ILE A 119 12.59 7.39 -4.24
CA ILE A 119 12.55 8.06 -2.93
C ILE A 119 11.24 7.72 -2.21
N GLU A 120 10.12 7.82 -2.90
CA GLU A 120 8.80 7.49 -2.33
C GLU A 120 8.73 6.02 -1.91
N GLN A 121 9.21 5.10 -2.75
CA GLN A 121 9.22 3.68 -2.44
C GLN A 121 10.10 3.36 -1.23
N ARG A 122 11.28 3.96 -1.13
CA ARG A 122 12.17 3.80 0.04
C ARG A 122 11.53 4.30 1.32
N TRP A 123 10.81 5.42 1.25
CA TRP A 123 10.10 5.97 2.41
C TRP A 123 9.01 5.01 2.91
N TRP A 124 8.18 4.49 1.99
CA TRP A 124 7.13 3.53 2.37
C TRP A 124 7.70 2.20 2.87
N SER A 125 8.81 1.73 2.31
CA SER A 125 9.51 0.54 2.79
C SER A 125 10.04 0.73 4.21
N ALA A 126 10.67 1.88 4.49
CA ALA A 126 11.16 2.21 5.82
C ALA A 126 10.00 2.34 6.83
N ASN A 127 8.90 2.99 6.43
CA ASN A 127 7.70 3.10 7.26
C ASN A 127 7.10 1.72 7.59
N GLY A 128 7.04 0.82 6.62
CA GLY A 128 6.57 -0.56 6.83
C GLY A 128 7.47 -1.34 7.79
N THR A 129 8.78 -1.18 7.69
CA THR A 129 9.75 -1.79 8.63
C THR A 129 9.53 -1.28 10.05
N GLU A 130 9.40 0.04 10.22
CA GLU A 130 9.18 0.66 11.53
C GLU A 130 7.84 0.23 12.15
N LEU A 131 6.79 0.12 11.35
CA LEU A 131 5.48 -0.36 11.79
C LEU A 131 5.57 -1.80 12.35
N ILE A 132 6.31 -2.67 11.67
CA ILE A 132 6.54 -4.05 12.13
C ILE A 132 7.42 -4.05 13.38
N ARG A 133 8.48 -3.25 13.41
CA ARG A 133 9.36 -3.11 14.57
C ARG A 133 8.58 -2.68 15.83
N ALA A 134 7.72 -1.66 15.68
CA ALA A 134 6.88 -1.19 16.77
C ALA A 134 5.91 -2.27 17.27
N ALA A 135 5.32 -3.05 16.36
CA ALA A 135 4.45 -4.17 16.72
C ALA A 135 5.21 -5.27 17.47
N LEU A 136 6.43 -5.61 17.05
CA LEU A 136 7.30 -6.60 17.73
C LEU A 136 7.64 -6.17 19.15
N VAL A 137 8.09 -4.93 19.34
CA VAL A 137 8.44 -4.36 20.64
C VAL A 137 7.20 -4.26 21.55
N GLN A 138 6.04 -3.93 20.99
CA GLN A 138 4.79 -3.90 21.77
C GLN A 138 4.39 -5.26 22.32
N VAL A 139 4.61 -6.34 21.55
CA VAL A 139 4.28 -7.71 21.95
C VAL A 139 5.37 -8.32 22.85
N CYS A 140 6.62 -8.01 22.58
CA CYS A 140 7.78 -8.51 23.31
C CYS A 140 8.78 -7.36 23.57
N PRO A 141 8.65 -6.60 24.68
CA PRO A 141 9.52 -5.47 24.99
C PRO A 141 11.02 -5.82 25.09
N GLU A 142 11.34 -7.04 25.47
CA GLU A 142 12.70 -7.55 25.63
C GLU A 142 13.22 -8.28 24.36
N ILE A 143 12.55 -8.09 23.21
CA ILE A 143 12.95 -8.74 21.96
C ILE A 143 14.36 -8.30 21.53
N ASP A 144 15.22 -9.26 21.30
CA ASP A 144 16.55 -9.01 20.73
C ASP A 144 16.46 -8.68 19.23
N ASP A 145 17.37 -7.86 18.73
CA ASP A 145 17.50 -7.50 17.31
C ASP A 145 16.14 -7.17 16.64
N ALA A 146 15.37 -6.28 17.25
CA ALA A 146 14.05 -5.87 16.73
C ALA A 146 14.13 -5.35 15.29
N ASP A 147 15.21 -4.66 14.93
CA ASP A 147 15.42 -4.09 13.59
C ASP A 147 15.64 -5.19 12.53
N GLY A 148 16.52 -6.15 12.81
CA GLY A 148 16.77 -7.28 11.93
C GLY A 148 15.53 -8.15 11.76
N LYS A 149 14.83 -8.44 12.87
CA LYS A 149 13.58 -9.20 12.86
C LYS A 149 12.47 -8.48 12.06
N ALA A 150 12.37 -7.16 12.19
CA ALA A 150 11.42 -6.37 11.41
C ALA A 150 11.73 -6.40 9.90
N ALA A 151 13.00 -6.30 9.53
CA ALA A 151 13.42 -6.39 8.12
C ALA A 151 13.11 -7.78 7.52
N ILE A 152 13.35 -8.86 8.28
CA ILE A 152 12.97 -10.23 7.87
C ILE A 152 11.45 -10.33 7.73
N ALA A 153 10.69 -9.83 8.70
CA ALA A 153 9.24 -9.88 8.68
C ALA A 153 8.64 -9.13 7.48
N LEU A 154 9.15 -7.94 7.17
CA LEU A 154 8.75 -7.21 5.97
C LEU A 154 9.05 -8.02 4.70
N SER A 155 10.24 -8.62 4.61
CA SER A 155 10.63 -9.43 3.44
C SER A 155 9.68 -10.63 3.25
N VAL A 156 9.27 -11.29 4.34
CA VAL A 156 8.30 -12.39 4.30
C VAL A 156 6.91 -11.88 3.89
N LEU A 157 6.44 -10.76 4.45
CA LEU A 157 5.16 -10.15 4.10
C LEU A 157 5.12 -9.80 2.60
N LEU A 158 6.17 -9.16 2.08
CA LEU A 158 6.31 -8.86 0.66
C LEU A 158 6.28 -10.15 -0.19
N GLY A 159 7.00 -11.19 0.22
CA GLY A 159 7.03 -12.48 -0.46
C GLY A 159 5.64 -13.14 -0.53
N ILE A 160 4.91 -13.19 0.58
CA ILE A 160 3.53 -13.72 0.64
C ILE A 160 2.63 -12.93 -0.31
N ALA A 161 2.68 -11.60 -0.23
CA ALA A 161 1.80 -10.74 -0.99
C ALA A 161 2.06 -10.78 -2.49
N ILE A 162 3.32 -10.85 -2.91
CA ILE A 162 3.71 -11.02 -4.32
C ILE A 162 3.15 -12.34 -4.85
N GLN A 163 3.37 -13.46 -4.15
CA GLN A 163 2.86 -14.77 -4.55
C GLN A 163 1.33 -14.76 -4.64
N ALA A 164 0.65 -14.21 -3.65
CA ALA A 164 -0.81 -14.14 -3.61
C ALA A 164 -1.40 -13.25 -4.73
N THR A 165 -0.67 -12.24 -5.18
CA THR A 165 -1.10 -11.39 -6.28
C THR A 165 -0.97 -12.08 -7.64
N PHE A 166 0.09 -12.89 -7.83
CA PHE A 166 0.30 -13.64 -9.08
C PHE A 166 -0.51 -14.94 -9.15
N ASP A 167 -0.73 -15.62 -8.03
CA ASP A 167 -1.49 -16.87 -7.96
C ASP A 167 -2.53 -16.83 -6.83
N PRO A 168 -3.62 -16.07 -6.98
CA PRO A 168 -4.63 -15.92 -5.94
C PRO A 168 -5.36 -17.22 -5.61
N ALA A 169 -5.40 -18.19 -6.54
CA ALA A 169 -6.00 -19.51 -6.30
C ALA A 169 -5.10 -20.39 -5.41
N GLY A 170 -3.81 -20.40 -5.67
CA GLY A 170 -2.83 -21.13 -4.88
C GLY A 170 -2.50 -20.45 -3.53
N TRP A 171 -2.85 -19.15 -3.39
CA TRP A 171 -2.57 -18.35 -2.20
C TRP A 171 -3.86 -17.70 -1.63
N PRO A 172 -4.86 -18.50 -1.23
CA PRO A 172 -6.07 -17.96 -0.60
C PRO A 172 -5.73 -17.24 0.71
N ALA A 173 -6.64 -16.37 1.19
CA ALA A 173 -6.45 -15.60 2.41
C ALA A 173 -6.01 -16.47 3.60
N SER A 174 -6.62 -17.65 3.77
CA SER A 174 -6.28 -18.59 4.85
C SER A 174 -4.82 -19.06 4.81
N ARG A 175 -4.26 -19.29 3.63
CA ARG A 175 -2.84 -19.66 3.47
C ARG A 175 -1.92 -18.49 3.79
N GLN A 176 -2.26 -17.29 3.33
CA GLN A 176 -1.52 -16.07 3.61
C GLN A 176 -1.44 -15.81 5.12
N SER A 177 -2.59 -15.84 5.81
CA SER A 177 -2.67 -15.67 7.27
C SER A 177 -1.89 -16.76 8.01
N ALA A 178 -2.03 -18.02 7.62
CA ALA A 178 -1.30 -19.12 8.27
C ALA A 178 0.22 -18.95 8.14
N MET A 179 0.73 -18.53 6.97
CA MET A 179 2.15 -18.28 6.76
C MET A 179 2.65 -17.08 7.57
N TRP A 180 1.88 -16.00 7.61
CA TRP A 180 2.21 -14.83 8.42
C TRP A 180 2.27 -15.17 9.91
N GLN A 181 1.25 -15.87 10.43
CA GLN A 181 1.21 -16.30 11.83
C GLN A 181 2.37 -17.26 12.19
N ALA A 182 2.75 -18.15 11.27
CA ALA A 182 3.93 -19.01 11.47
C ALA A 182 5.20 -18.18 11.56
N GLN A 183 5.35 -17.16 10.72
CA GLN A 183 6.49 -16.24 10.77
C GLN A 183 6.52 -15.46 12.09
N CYS A 184 5.40 -14.91 12.54
CA CYS A 184 5.32 -14.18 13.82
C CYS A 184 5.81 -15.06 15.00
N LYS A 185 5.42 -16.34 15.03
CA LYS A 185 5.87 -17.30 16.06
C LYS A 185 7.39 -17.55 16.02
N LEU A 186 8.02 -17.45 14.84
CA LEU A 186 9.48 -17.61 14.71
C LEU A 186 10.23 -16.36 15.18
N LEU A 187 9.67 -15.18 14.91
CA LEU A 187 10.28 -13.90 15.30
C LEU A 187 10.30 -13.67 16.82
N LEU A 188 9.31 -14.21 17.53
CA LEU A 188 9.16 -14.08 18.99
C LEU A 188 9.97 -15.11 19.80
N ARG A 189 10.73 -15.97 19.12
CA ARG A 189 11.67 -16.92 19.75
C ARG A 189 13.05 -16.32 19.92
#